data_305f6f77306a55d3659b4c9b0c000c5e
#
_entry.id   305f6f77306a55d3659b4c9b0c000c5e
#
_cell.length_a   1.000
_cell.length_b   1.000
_cell.length_c   1.000
_cell.angle_alpha   90.00
_cell.angle_beta   90.00
_cell.angle_gamma   90.00
#
_symmetry.space_group_name_H-M   'P 1'
#
loop_
_entity.id
_entity.type
_entity.pdbx_description
1 polymer ?
#
loop_
_entity_poly.entity_id
_entity_poly.type
_entity_poly.pdbx_seq_one_letter_code
_entity_poly.pdbx_strand_id
1 'polypeptide(L)'
;YRIGMARCSNDATSVIIGRGCYAKIVVEAWNFSDNQLSRVWRFDTTDGIHSDYDGQGYHSMSVGDVDNDGLDEIVYGSCTIDHNGKGLNCCGLGHGDALHLGKFAPSRKGLQIWSCFESGTVGAALRDANTGDVIWKFDKSGDVGRCLVADIDPDSPGCEMWWYKGNAHSSSGVDLGYVPSSCNMAVWFSGSLNRQLLDKGTVNSYKDGRVFTIYRYGVTTINGTKANPCFYGDFLGDWREEIIQPTSDNTELRIFSTWYPTEYQFPYLMSDHIYEMSALNQNIGYNQPTHTSYYIGSDLIENKEKK
;
A
#
# COMPACT_ATOMS: atom_id res chain seq x y z
N TYR A 1 -6.34 -8.08 -15.10
CA TYR A 1 -4.87 -8.16 -15.08
C TYR A 1 -4.34 -7.13 -14.10
N ARG A 2 -3.23 -7.47 -13.42
CA ARG A 2 -2.40 -6.57 -12.63
C ARG A 2 -1.03 -6.58 -13.26
N ILE A 3 -0.43 -5.42 -13.43
CA ILE A 3 0.90 -5.29 -14.03
C ILE A 3 1.73 -4.42 -13.09
N GLY A 4 2.84 -4.94 -12.64
CA GLY A 4 3.79 -4.26 -11.77
C GLY A 4 5.22 -4.57 -12.17
N MET A 5 6.14 -4.11 -11.35
CA MET A 5 7.57 -4.34 -11.52
C MET A 5 8.13 -4.93 -10.23
N ALA A 6 9.13 -5.82 -10.35
CA ALA A 6 9.82 -6.41 -9.21
C ALA A 6 11.26 -6.76 -9.57
N ARG A 7 12.15 -6.65 -8.61
CA ARG A 7 13.53 -7.10 -8.73
C ARG A 7 13.62 -8.60 -8.38
N CYS A 8 13.33 -9.45 -9.36
CA CYS A 8 13.38 -10.90 -9.19
C CYS A 8 14.80 -11.51 -9.36
N SER A 9 15.79 -10.69 -9.69
CA SER A 9 17.21 -11.07 -9.78
C SER A 9 18.11 -9.86 -9.57
N ASN A 10 19.38 -10.10 -9.28
CA ASN A 10 20.36 -9.01 -9.11
C ASN A 10 20.64 -8.23 -10.40
N ASP A 11 20.36 -8.82 -11.56
CA ASP A 11 20.76 -8.29 -12.85
C ASP A 11 19.65 -7.58 -13.61
N ALA A 12 18.37 -7.76 -13.21
CA ALA A 12 17.26 -7.21 -13.96
C ALA A 12 16.01 -6.99 -13.10
N THR A 13 15.27 -5.92 -13.42
CA THR A 13 13.90 -5.72 -12.97
C THR A 13 12.95 -6.42 -13.94
N SER A 14 12.06 -7.24 -13.41
CA SER A 14 11.06 -7.99 -14.17
C SER A 14 9.72 -7.27 -14.21
N VAL A 15 9.01 -7.40 -15.33
CA VAL A 15 7.59 -7.06 -15.41
C VAL A 15 6.79 -8.21 -14.81
N ILE A 16 5.97 -7.91 -13.82
CA ILE A 16 5.09 -8.88 -13.16
C ILE A 16 3.70 -8.76 -13.75
N ILE A 17 3.13 -9.86 -14.21
CA ILE A 17 1.79 -9.93 -14.78
C ILE A 17 0.95 -10.90 -13.96
N GLY A 18 -0.03 -10.38 -13.22
CA GLY A 18 -0.97 -11.16 -12.44
C GLY A 18 -2.33 -11.30 -13.12
N ARG A 19 -2.91 -12.50 -13.09
CA ARG A 19 -4.24 -12.81 -13.60
C ARG A 19 -5.00 -13.75 -12.67
N GLY A 20 -6.30 -13.45 -12.47
CA GLY A 20 -7.16 -14.22 -11.57
C GLY A 20 -7.03 -13.79 -10.12
N CYS A 21 -8.11 -13.98 -9.36
CA CYS A 21 -8.18 -13.62 -7.95
C CYS A 21 -9.24 -14.41 -7.17
N TYR A 22 -10.37 -14.76 -7.79
CA TYR A 22 -11.48 -15.45 -7.11
C TYR A 22 -11.33 -16.98 -7.06
N ALA A 23 -10.53 -17.55 -7.96
CA ALA A 23 -10.22 -18.97 -8.05
C ALA A 23 -8.80 -19.10 -8.57
N LYS A 24 -8.59 -19.66 -9.74
CA LYS A 24 -7.28 -19.78 -10.38
C LYS A 24 -6.51 -18.48 -10.39
N ILE A 25 -5.26 -18.54 -9.91
CA ILE A 25 -4.28 -17.47 -9.94
C ILE A 25 -3.15 -17.86 -10.90
N VAL A 26 -2.74 -16.94 -11.76
CA VAL A 26 -1.53 -17.04 -12.56
C VAL A 26 -0.74 -15.76 -12.40
N VAL A 27 0.51 -15.86 -11.97
CA VAL A 27 1.45 -14.74 -11.91
C VAL A 27 2.70 -15.12 -12.67
N GLU A 28 3.19 -14.21 -13.49
CA GLU A 28 4.38 -14.41 -14.31
C GLU A 28 5.35 -13.25 -14.16
N ALA A 29 6.65 -13.56 -14.14
CA ALA A 29 7.71 -12.58 -14.28
C ALA A 29 8.32 -12.66 -15.69
N TRP A 30 8.53 -11.50 -16.29
CA TRP A 30 9.06 -11.34 -17.62
C TRP A 30 10.19 -10.32 -17.64
N ASN A 31 11.31 -10.67 -18.27
CA ASN A 31 12.41 -9.74 -18.55
C ASN A 31 12.33 -9.23 -19.99
N PHE A 32 12.74 -7.97 -20.17
CA PHE A 32 12.86 -7.35 -21.47
C PHE A 32 14.35 -7.06 -21.74
N SER A 33 14.94 -7.75 -22.69
CA SER A 33 16.30 -7.52 -23.16
C SER A 33 16.39 -7.79 -24.67
N ASP A 34 17.27 -7.11 -25.37
CA ASP A 34 17.51 -7.28 -26.80
C ASP A 34 16.24 -7.21 -27.66
N ASN A 35 15.32 -6.31 -27.29
CA ASN A 35 13.98 -6.14 -27.90
C ASN A 35 13.08 -7.40 -27.83
N GLN A 36 13.32 -8.27 -26.86
CA GLN A 36 12.54 -9.49 -26.65
C GLN A 36 12.04 -9.58 -25.21
N LEU A 37 10.82 -10.08 -25.07
CA LEU A 37 10.26 -10.48 -23.78
C LEU A 37 10.54 -11.97 -23.56
N SER A 38 11.19 -12.30 -22.45
CA SER A 38 11.43 -13.67 -22.01
C SER A 38 10.82 -13.91 -20.65
N ARG A 39 10.05 -15.00 -20.52
CA ARG A 39 9.47 -15.38 -19.25
C ARG A 39 10.54 -15.94 -18.32
N VAL A 40 10.67 -15.36 -17.13
CA VAL A 40 11.59 -15.82 -16.09
C VAL A 40 10.98 -17.01 -15.34
N TRP A 41 9.75 -16.84 -14.84
CA TRP A 41 9.01 -17.89 -14.17
C TRP A 41 7.49 -17.71 -14.34
N ARG A 42 6.73 -18.75 -13.95
CA ARG A 42 5.28 -18.76 -13.89
C ARG A 42 4.82 -19.49 -12.64
N PHE A 43 4.04 -18.81 -11.83
CA PHE A 43 3.25 -19.36 -10.74
C PHE A 43 1.83 -19.63 -11.26
N ASP A 44 1.29 -20.83 -11.02
CA ASP A 44 -0.03 -21.22 -11.53
C ASP A 44 -0.69 -22.20 -10.54
N THR A 45 -1.81 -21.80 -9.92
CA THR A 45 -2.46 -22.62 -8.90
C THR A 45 -3.09 -23.91 -9.44
N THR A 46 -3.08 -24.12 -10.75
CA THR A 46 -3.54 -25.37 -11.39
C THR A 46 -2.40 -26.32 -11.79
N ASP A 47 -1.18 -26.05 -11.33
CA ASP A 47 0.00 -26.88 -11.64
C ASP A 47 0.13 -28.14 -10.76
N GLY A 48 -0.77 -28.29 -9.77
CA GLY A 48 -0.75 -29.40 -8.81
C GLY A 48 0.16 -29.20 -7.60
N ILE A 49 0.92 -28.10 -7.56
CA ILE A 49 1.84 -27.73 -6.47
C ILE A 49 1.25 -26.61 -5.63
N HIS A 50 0.63 -25.62 -6.27
CA HIS A 50 0.17 -24.38 -5.65
C HIS A 50 -1.35 -24.32 -5.47
N SER A 51 -2.04 -25.45 -5.38
CA SER A 51 -3.52 -25.50 -5.25
C SER A 51 -4.04 -24.80 -3.98
N ASP A 52 -3.24 -24.75 -2.91
CA ASP A 52 -3.61 -24.09 -1.65
C ASP A 52 -3.69 -22.55 -1.78
N TYR A 53 -3.21 -22.01 -2.90
CA TYR A 53 -3.27 -20.60 -3.23
C TYR A 53 -4.52 -20.22 -4.05
N ASP A 54 -5.35 -21.17 -4.45
CA ASP A 54 -6.59 -20.88 -5.18
C ASP A 54 -7.52 -19.98 -4.36
N GLY A 55 -8.04 -18.92 -5.03
CA GLY A 55 -8.94 -17.97 -4.40
C GLY A 55 -8.29 -16.99 -3.42
N GLN A 56 -6.98 -16.98 -3.32
CA GLN A 56 -6.24 -16.11 -2.37
C GLN A 56 -5.76 -14.78 -2.98
N GLY A 57 -5.98 -14.56 -4.29
CA GLY A 57 -5.58 -13.35 -4.97
C GLY A 57 -6.50 -12.16 -4.69
N TYR A 58 -5.97 -10.93 -4.88
CA TYR A 58 -6.71 -9.67 -4.70
C TYR A 58 -6.85 -8.90 -6.01
N HIS A 59 -7.64 -7.82 -5.96
CA HIS A 59 -7.65 -6.79 -7.01
C HIS A 59 -6.43 -5.88 -6.96
N SER A 60 -5.63 -5.96 -5.91
CA SER A 60 -4.40 -5.23 -5.69
C SER A 60 -3.19 -6.16 -5.65
N MET A 61 -2.01 -5.57 -5.83
CA MET A 61 -0.71 -6.25 -5.73
C MET A 61 0.29 -5.26 -5.13
N SER A 62 1.12 -5.73 -4.21
CA SER A 62 2.29 -5.00 -3.71
C SER A 62 3.55 -5.82 -3.93
N VAL A 63 4.68 -5.14 -4.00
CA VAL A 63 5.99 -5.74 -4.29
C VAL A 63 7.01 -5.23 -3.29
N GLY A 64 7.90 -6.07 -2.81
CA GLY A 64 9.01 -5.71 -1.95
C GLY A 64 9.70 -6.90 -1.34
N ASP A 65 10.92 -6.69 -0.88
CA ASP A 65 11.75 -7.66 -0.16
C ASP A 65 11.18 -7.89 1.25
N VAL A 66 10.38 -8.94 1.41
CA VAL A 66 9.69 -9.22 2.67
C VAL A 66 10.43 -10.19 3.58
N ASP A 67 11.39 -10.95 3.02
CA ASP A 67 12.18 -11.92 3.78
C ASP A 67 13.64 -11.49 4.01
N ASN A 68 14.03 -10.35 3.43
CA ASN A 68 15.34 -9.69 3.53
C ASN A 68 16.46 -10.48 2.84
N ASP A 69 16.18 -11.11 1.70
CA ASP A 69 17.17 -11.75 0.87
C ASP A 69 17.76 -10.82 -0.21
N GLY A 70 17.19 -9.62 -0.35
CA GLY A 70 17.60 -8.57 -1.27
C GLY A 70 16.87 -8.61 -2.62
N LEU A 71 15.90 -9.49 -2.80
CA LEU A 71 15.04 -9.60 -3.98
C LEU A 71 13.58 -9.34 -3.60
N ASP A 72 12.71 -9.15 -4.59
CA ASP A 72 11.33 -8.74 -4.32
C ASP A 72 10.37 -9.91 -4.38
N GLU A 73 9.54 -10.04 -3.36
CA GLU A 73 8.35 -10.88 -3.34
C GLU A 73 7.14 -10.14 -3.89
N ILE A 74 6.23 -10.92 -4.42
CA ILE A 74 4.95 -10.44 -4.95
C ILE A 74 3.83 -10.78 -3.97
N VAL A 75 3.38 -9.78 -3.21
CA VAL A 75 2.21 -9.89 -2.33
C VAL A 75 0.96 -9.76 -3.18
N TYR A 76 0.33 -10.91 -3.48
CA TYR A 76 -0.81 -10.98 -4.39
C TYR A 76 -2.14 -11.19 -3.65
N GLY A 77 -2.28 -10.60 -2.48
CA GLY A 77 -3.47 -10.71 -1.63
C GLY A 77 -3.22 -11.46 -0.34
N SER A 78 -3.94 -12.55 -0.14
CA SER A 78 -3.75 -13.47 1.00
C SER A 78 -2.53 -14.38 0.83
N CYS A 79 -1.86 -14.31 -0.30
CA CYS A 79 -0.66 -15.08 -0.60
C CYS A 79 0.50 -14.19 -1.04
N THR A 80 1.71 -14.68 -0.81
CA THR A 80 2.97 -14.08 -1.25
C THR A 80 3.73 -15.08 -2.10
N ILE A 81 4.22 -14.63 -3.25
CA ILE A 81 5.00 -15.41 -4.20
C ILE A 81 6.43 -14.90 -4.12
N ASP A 82 7.38 -15.79 -3.91
CA ASP A 82 8.81 -15.55 -3.83
C ASP A 82 9.36 -15.07 -5.19
N HIS A 83 10.47 -14.30 -5.17
CA HIS A 83 11.17 -13.78 -6.34
C HIS A 83 11.46 -14.84 -7.41
N ASN A 84 11.55 -16.11 -7.02
CA ASN A 84 11.84 -17.25 -7.90
C ASN A 84 10.57 -17.93 -8.46
N GLY A 85 9.38 -17.41 -8.18
CA GLY A 85 8.10 -17.91 -8.66
C GLY A 85 7.52 -19.09 -7.86
N LYS A 86 8.05 -19.39 -6.68
CA LYS A 86 7.48 -20.35 -5.74
C LYS A 86 6.53 -19.64 -4.76
N GLY A 87 5.61 -20.36 -4.17
CA GLY A 87 4.83 -19.83 -3.06
C GLY A 87 5.70 -19.64 -1.82
N LEU A 88 5.74 -18.42 -1.26
CA LEU A 88 6.44 -18.13 -0.01
C LEU A 88 5.53 -18.42 1.18
N ASN A 89 4.36 -17.80 1.22
CA ASN A 89 3.37 -18.00 2.27
C ASN A 89 1.94 -17.81 1.76
N CYS A 90 0.96 -18.34 2.52
CA CYS A 90 -0.45 -18.16 2.26
C CYS A 90 -1.23 -18.17 3.58
N CYS A 91 -1.92 -17.07 3.92
CA CYS A 91 -2.68 -17.02 5.17
C CYS A 91 -4.06 -17.71 5.11
N GLY A 92 -4.53 -18.10 3.92
CA GLY A 92 -5.77 -18.85 3.75
C GLY A 92 -7.07 -18.06 4.04
N LEU A 93 -7.02 -16.75 4.13
CA LEU A 93 -8.19 -15.92 4.47
C LEU A 93 -9.06 -15.55 3.26
N GLY A 94 -8.65 -15.96 2.06
CA GLY A 94 -9.43 -15.79 0.84
C GLY A 94 -9.19 -14.47 0.11
N HIS A 95 -10.07 -14.20 -0.86
CA HIS A 95 -10.04 -13.01 -1.71
C HIS A 95 -10.36 -11.73 -0.95
N GLY A 96 -9.79 -10.62 -1.42
CA GLY A 96 -10.08 -9.26 -0.94
C GLY A 96 -9.70 -8.19 -1.95
N ASP A 97 -9.93 -6.94 -1.59
CA ASP A 97 -9.82 -5.80 -2.50
C ASP A 97 -8.54 -5.00 -2.30
N ALA A 98 -8.35 -4.42 -1.13
CA ALA A 98 -7.25 -3.52 -0.83
C ALA A 98 -6.24 -4.19 0.09
N LEU A 99 -4.96 -3.97 -0.19
CA LEU A 99 -3.85 -4.41 0.63
C LEU A 99 -2.75 -3.34 0.65
N HIS A 100 -1.99 -3.31 1.73
CA HIS A 100 -0.90 -2.39 1.97
C HIS A 100 0.30 -3.18 2.49
N LEU A 101 1.49 -2.91 1.95
CA LEU A 101 2.76 -3.47 2.39
C LEU A 101 3.64 -2.34 2.91
N GLY A 102 4.19 -2.46 4.11
CA GLY A 102 5.06 -1.44 4.69
C GLY A 102 5.38 -1.67 6.16
N LYS A 103 6.02 -0.68 6.79
CA LYS A 103 6.35 -0.67 8.20
C LYS A 103 5.29 0.05 9.01
N PHE A 104 4.32 -0.68 9.57
CA PHE A 104 3.15 -0.11 10.25
C PHE A 104 3.22 -0.21 11.77
N ALA A 105 3.82 -1.26 12.29
CA ALA A 105 4.01 -1.51 13.70
C ALA A 105 5.49 -1.33 14.05
N PRO A 106 5.93 -0.16 14.59
CA PRO A 106 7.35 0.13 14.80
C PRO A 106 8.03 -0.83 15.77
N SER A 107 7.29 -1.38 16.73
CA SER A 107 7.81 -2.36 17.71
C SER A 107 8.08 -3.76 17.14
N ARG A 108 7.57 -4.08 15.93
CA ARG A 108 7.76 -5.38 15.28
C ARG A 108 8.96 -5.34 14.32
N LYS A 109 9.61 -6.47 14.13
CA LYS A 109 10.62 -6.63 13.08
C LYS A 109 9.93 -6.82 11.71
N GLY A 110 10.65 -6.57 10.61
CA GLY A 110 10.18 -6.79 9.26
C GLY A 110 9.00 -5.90 8.84
N LEU A 111 8.45 -6.21 7.69
CA LEU A 111 7.30 -5.54 7.10
C LEU A 111 5.98 -6.20 7.52
N GLN A 112 4.89 -5.47 7.40
CA GLN A 112 3.55 -5.96 7.66
C GLN A 112 2.66 -5.77 6.43
N ILE A 113 1.64 -6.62 6.32
CA ILE A 113 0.56 -6.49 5.34
C ILE A 113 -0.73 -6.16 6.08
N TRP A 114 -1.34 -5.02 5.76
CA TRP A 114 -2.71 -4.69 6.16
C TRP A 114 -3.65 -4.91 4.99
N SER A 115 -4.70 -5.69 5.17
CA SER A 115 -5.62 -6.02 4.07
C SER A 115 -7.04 -6.27 4.55
N CYS A 116 -8.03 -6.03 3.66
CA CYS A 116 -9.43 -6.34 3.88
C CYS A 116 -9.91 -7.47 2.96
N PHE A 117 -10.96 -8.18 3.40
CA PHE A 117 -11.47 -9.39 2.76
C PHE A 117 -12.91 -9.18 2.27
N GLU A 118 -13.27 -9.86 1.19
CA GLU A 118 -14.59 -9.78 0.57
C GLU A 118 -15.54 -10.86 1.10
N SER A 119 -15.01 -12.02 1.44
CA SER A 119 -15.79 -13.17 1.86
C SER A 119 -15.26 -13.80 3.15
N GLY A 120 -16.07 -14.67 3.76
CA GLY A 120 -15.71 -15.35 5.01
C GLY A 120 -16.13 -14.56 6.26
N THR A 121 -15.46 -14.82 7.36
CA THR A 121 -15.75 -14.23 8.68
C THR A 121 -14.73 -13.17 9.11
N VAL A 122 -13.65 -13.01 8.37
CA VAL A 122 -12.61 -12.00 8.63
C VAL A 122 -12.85 -10.79 7.75
N GLY A 123 -12.98 -9.61 8.35
CA GLY A 123 -13.17 -8.35 7.62
C GLY A 123 -11.86 -7.70 7.22
N ALA A 124 -10.88 -7.69 8.12
CA ALA A 124 -9.54 -7.15 7.88
C ALA A 124 -8.51 -7.83 8.78
N ALA A 125 -7.24 -7.86 8.38
CA ALA A 125 -6.15 -8.42 9.17
C ALA A 125 -4.82 -7.72 8.94
N LEU A 126 -4.06 -7.58 10.03
CA LEU A 126 -2.63 -7.27 10.01
C LEU A 126 -1.86 -8.58 10.05
N ARG A 127 -0.94 -8.74 9.12
CA ARG A 127 -0.13 -9.95 8.96
C ARG A 127 1.36 -9.62 8.93
N ASP A 128 2.17 -10.54 9.36
CA ASP A 128 3.61 -10.52 9.09
C ASP A 128 3.83 -10.79 7.59
N ALA A 129 4.64 -9.97 6.94
CA ALA A 129 4.79 -10.06 5.47
C ALA A 129 5.63 -11.27 5.05
N ASN A 130 6.62 -11.66 5.86
CA ASN A 130 7.49 -12.80 5.57
C ASN A 130 6.77 -14.14 5.81
N THR A 131 6.15 -14.29 6.98
CA THR A 131 5.57 -15.59 7.37
C THR A 131 4.10 -15.77 6.94
N GLY A 132 3.38 -14.67 6.68
CA GLY A 132 1.94 -14.68 6.44
C GLY A 132 1.10 -14.78 7.72
N ASP A 133 1.72 -14.92 8.89
CA ASP A 133 1.03 -15.09 10.18
C ASP A 133 0.15 -13.89 10.51
N VAL A 134 -1.08 -14.18 10.95
CA VAL A 134 -2.01 -13.14 11.40
C VAL A 134 -1.57 -12.60 12.76
N ILE A 135 -1.25 -11.31 12.80
CA ILE A 135 -0.87 -10.60 14.03
C ILE A 135 -2.13 -10.28 14.84
N TRP A 136 -3.10 -9.66 14.20
CA TRP A 136 -4.45 -9.48 14.70
C TRP A 136 -5.43 -9.34 13.54
N LYS A 137 -6.73 -9.56 13.80
CA LYS A 137 -7.77 -9.48 12.80
C LYS A 137 -9.06 -8.92 13.39
N PHE A 138 -9.87 -8.36 12.52
CA PHE A 138 -11.24 -7.96 12.82
C PHE A 138 -12.20 -8.93 12.15
N ASP A 139 -13.08 -9.54 12.94
CA ASP A 139 -14.09 -10.47 12.44
C ASP A 139 -15.34 -9.71 11.97
N LYS A 140 -15.70 -9.88 10.72
CA LYS A 140 -16.91 -9.33 10.10
C LYS A 140 -17.28 -10.21 8.90
N SER A 141 -18.54 -10.56 8.79
CA SER A 141 -19.05 -11.24 7.60
C SER A 141 -19.35 -10.26 6.46
N GLY A 142 -19.09 -10.68 5.23
CA GLY A 142 -19.37 -9.93 4.02
C GLY A 142 -18.25 -9.00 3.59
N ASP A 143 -18.45 -8.42 2.42
CA ASP A 143 -17.49 -7.56 1.74
C ASP A 143 -17.16 -6.28 2.55
N VAL A 144 -15.89 -6.07 2.81
CA VAL A 144 -15.36 -4.84 3.42
C VAL A 144 -14.96 -3.81 2.37
N GLY A 145 -14.52 -4.26 1.20
CA GLY A 145 -14.25 -3.48 0.00
C GLY A 145 -13.03 -2.57 0.07
N ARG A 146 -12.77 -1.92 1.21
CA ARG A 146 -11.65 -0.99 1.37
C ARG A 146 -11.07 -1.01 2.77
N CYS A 147 -9.75 -0.85 2.84
CA CYS A 147 -9.04 -0.57 4.09
C CYS A 147 -7.92 0.45 3.83
N LEU A 148 -7.42 1.05 4.89
CA LEU A 148 -6.30 1.97 4.84
C LEU A 148 -5.47 1.82 6.11
N VAL A 149 -4.17 2.14 6.01
CA VAL A 149 -3.24 2.21 7.12
C VAL A 149 -2.38 3.46 6.98
N ALA A 150 -2.30 4.25 8.03
CA ALA A 150 -1.45 5.44 8.09
C ALA A 150 -1.36 5.93 9.54
N ASP A 151 -0.26 6.56 9.91
CA ASP A 151 -0.20 7.36 11.14
C ASP A 151 -0.94 8.69 10.90
N ILE A 152 -2.15 8.81 11.44
CA ILE A 152 -3.00 10.00 11.31
C ILE A 152 -3.30 10.68 12.65
N ASP A 153 -3.13 9.96 13.76
CA ASP A 153 -3.43 10.46 15.11
C ASP A 153 -2.14 10.64 15.93
N PRO A 154 -1.71 11.89 16.19
CA PRO A 154 -0.48 12.16 16.94
C PRO A 154 -0.52 11.64 18.39
N ASP A 155 -1.69 11.30 18.92
CA ASP A 155 -1.85 10.81 20.29
C ASP A 155 -1.79 9.26 20.36
N SER A 156 -1.68 8.58 19.21
CA SER A 156 -1.65 7.11 19.11
C SER A 156 -0.33 6.63 18.52
N PRO A 157 0.50 5.86 19.24
CA PRO A 157 1.77 5.37 18.71
C PRO A 157 1.62 4.34 17.59
N GLY A 158 2.40 4.48 16.53
CA GLY A 158 2.35 3.61 15.35
C GLY A 158 1.26 4.03 14.37
N CYS A 159 1.08 3.25 13.30
CA CYS A 159 0.02 3.54 12.34
C CYS A 159 -1.35 3.09 12.83
N GLU A 160 -2.37 3.91 12.57
CA GLU A 160 -3.77 3.50 12.65
C GLU A 160 -4.15 2.65 11.44
N MET A 161 -5.05 1.70 11.69
CA MET A 161 -5.58 0.77 10.71
C MET A 161 -7.11 0.77 10.75
N TRP A 162 -7.72 0.95 9.59
CA TRP A 162 -9.19 0.95 9.51
C TRP A 162 -9.69 0.41 8.17
N TRP A 163 -10.96 0.14 8.11
CA TRP A 163 -11.69 -0.26 6.91
C TRP A 163 -12.86 0.68 6.67
N TYR A 164 -13.50 0.56 5.52
CA TYR A 164 -14.60 1.45 5.13
C TYR A 164 -15.71 1.48 6.19
N LYS A 165 -15.97 2.65 6.77
CA LYS A 165 -16.91 2.90 7.88
C LYS A 165 -16.59 2.16 9.19
N GLY A 166 -15.42 1.59 9.33
CA GLY A 166 -14.94 1.01 10.58
C GLY A 166 -14.19 2.01 11.43
N ASN A 167 -14.10 1.73 12.73
CA ASN A 167 -13.24 2.49 13.63
C ASN A 167 -11.76 2.35 13.26
N ALA A 168 -10.97 3.36 13.59
CA ALA A 168 -9.52 3.24 13.61
C ALA A 168 -9.08 2.32 14.75
N HIS A 169 -8.08 1.50 14.48
CA HIS A 169 -7.43 0.61 15.45
C HIS A 169 -5.94 0.91 15.46
N SER A 170 -5.33 0.81 16.63
CA SER A 170 -3.87 0.90 16.76
C SER A 170 -3.18 -0.27 16.05
N SER A 171 -1.86 -0.19 15.88
CA SER A 171 -1.06 -1.28 15.30
C SER A 171 -1.11 -2.60 16.12
N SER A 172 -1.60 -2.54 17.36
CA SER A 172 -1.87 -3.71 18.22
C SER A 172 -3.32 -4.21 18.19
N GLY A 173 -4.20 -3.58 17.40
CA GLY A 173 -5.60 -3.98 17.25
C GLY A 173 -6.55 -3.40 18.29
N VAL A 174 -6.13 -2.41 19.08
CA VAL A 174 -7.01 -1.72 20.04
C VAL A 174 -7.92 -0.74 19.30
N ASP A 175 -9.22 -0.85 19.50
CA ASP A 175 -10.21 0.10 18.95
C ASP A 175 -10.03 1.50 19.59
N LEU A 176 -9.79 2.50 18.75
CA LEU A 176 -9.55 3.88 19.16
C LEU A 176 -10.85 4.71 19.28
N GLY A 177 -12.01 4.11 18.96
CA GLY A 177 -13.31 4.71 19.18
C GLY A 177 -13.74 5.80 18.20
N TYR A 178 -13.03 5.98 17.08
CA TYR A 178 -13.39 6.96 16.05
C TYR A 178 -13.30 6.39 14.64
N VAL A 179 -14.07 6.94 13.73
CA VAL A 179 -14.08 6.60 12.30
C VAL A 179 -13.35 7.67 11.51
N PRO A 180 -12.23 7.37 10.84
CA PRO A 180 -11.57 8.33 9.95
C PRO A 180 -12.50 8.78 8.81
N SER A 181 -12.35 10.03 8.36
CA SER A 181 -13.23 10.66 7.37
C SER A 181 -13.13 10.07 5.96
N SER A 182 -12.08 9.32 5.67
CA SER A 182 -11.82 8.66 4.39
C SER A 182 -11.09 7.33 4.58
N CYS A 183 -11.26 6.43 3.61
CA CYS A 183 -10.55 5.17 3.51
C CYS A 183 -9.98 5.01 2.08
N ASN A 184 -9.47 6.10 1.50
CA ASN A 184 -8.98 6.12 0.11
C ASN A 184 -7.45 6.14 0.05
N MET A 185 -6.84 7.28 0.29
CA MET A 185 -5.39 7.50 0.23
C MET A 185 -4.92 8.27 1.47
N ALA A 186 -3.64 8.13 1.80
CA ALA A 186 -2.97 8.94 2.81
C ALA A 186 -1.68 9.52 2.23
N VAL A 187 -1.36 10.77 2.59
CA VAL A 187 -0.27 11.55 1.99
C VAL A 187 0.47 12.36 3.06
N TRP A 188 1.79 12.44 2.98
CA TRP A 188 2.58 13.41 3.75
C TRP A 188 2.59 14.75 3.02
N PHE A 189 1.57 15.58 3.24
CA PHE A 189 1.40 16.86 2.55
C PHE A 189 1.65 18.06 3.46
N SER A 190 1.35 17.95 4.75
CA SER A 190 1.69 19.01 5.71
C SER A 190 3.17 18.94 6.13
N GLY A 191 3.60 19.76 7.03
CA GLY A 191 4.95 19.67 7.60
C GLY A 191 5.07 18.72 8.80
N SER A 192 3.98 18.02 9.17
CA SER A 192 3.94 17.08 10.30
C SER A 192 4.30 15.67 9.87
N LEU A 193 4.70 14.83 10.83
CA LEU A 193 4.98 13.41 10.60
C LEU A 193 3.71 12.58 10.37
N ASN A 194 2.55 13.05 10.88
CA ASN A 194 1.28 12.40 10.60
C ASN A 194 0.87 12.61 9.14
N ARG A 195 0.30 11.58 8.57
CA ARG A 195 -0.26 11.65 7.20
C ARG A 195 -1.64 12.30 7.20
N GLN A 196 -1.95 12.95 6.09
CA GLN A 196 -3.26 13.50 5.83
C GLN A 196 -4.05 12.57 4.90
N LEU A 197 -5.37 12.55 5.06
CA LEU A 197 -6.27 11.78 4.21
C LEU A 197 -6.50 12.51 2.88
N LEU A 198 -6.18 11.84 1.77
CA LEU A 198 -6.39 12.33 0.41
C LEU A 198 -7.57 11.60 -0.22
N ASP A 199 -8.65 12.31 -0.50
CA ASP A 199 -9.83 11.78 -1.15
C ASP A 199 -10.57 12.86 -1.94
N LYS A 200 -11.10 12.51 -3.11
CA LYS A 200 -11.94 13.38 -3.95
C LYS A 200 -11.35 14.77 -4.19
N GLY A 201 -10.04 14.83 -4.41
CA GLY A 201 -9.32 16.10 -4.62
C GLY A 201 -9.28 17.01 -3.39
N THR A 202 -9.25 16.42 -2.20
CA THR A 202 -9.10 17.13 -0.93
C THR A 202 -8.09 16.45 -0.03
N VAL A 203 -7.33 17.25 0.71
CA VAL A 203 -6.38 16.80 1.73
C VAL A 203 -6.90 17.25 3.10
N ASN A 204 -7.04 16.31 4.02
CA ASN A 204 -7.58 16.56 5.36
C ASN A 204 -6.68 15.98 6.44
N SER A 205 -6.34 16.76 7.45
CA SER A 205 -5.77 16.27 8.71
C SER A 205 -6.88 15.66 9.57
N TYR A 206 -6.57 14.63 10.33
CA TYR A 206 -7.50 14.05 11.30
C TYR A 206 -7.87 15.05 12.40
N LYS A 207 -6.87 15.77 12.95
CA LYS A 207 -7.09 16.75 14.04
C LYS A 207 -7.57 18.12 13.53
N ASP A 208 -6.98 18.64 12.43
CA ASP A 208 -7.11 20.04 12.03
C ASP A 208 -8.13 20.25 10.91
N GLY A 209 -8.68 19.16 10.36
CA GLY A 209 -9.66 19.22 9.28
C GLY A 209 -9.04 19.51 7.91
N ARG A 210 -9.64 20.41 7.13
CA ARG A 210 -9.22 20.69 5.74
C ARG A 210 -7.88 21.39 5.66
N VAL A 211 -6.87 20.68 5.08
CA VAL A 211 -5.53 21.22 4.80
C VAL A 211 -5.49 21.88 3.41
N PHE A 212 -5.99 21.17 2.38
CA PHE A 212 -5.93 21.68 1.00
C PHE A 212 -7.13 21.22 0.17
N THR A 213 -7.51 22.03 -0.83
CA THR A 213 -8.66 21.74 -1.71
C THR A 213 -8.20 21.78 -3.16
N ILE A 214 -7.77 20.66 -3.69
CA ILE A 214 -7.15 20.48 -5.00
C ILE A 214 -8.16 20.76 -6.13
N TYR A 215 -9.42 20.30 -6.01
CA TYR A 215 -10.43 20.46 -7.07
C TYR A 215 -10.74 21.93 -7.42
N ARG A 216 -10.40 22.89 -6.55
CA ARG A 216 -10.57 24.33 -6.86
C ARG A 216 -9.62 24.83 -7.95
N TYR A 217 -8.64 24.05 -8.32
CA TYR A 217 -7.64 24.42 -9.31
C TYR A 217 -7.91 23.81 -10.71
N GLY A 218 -9.18 23.55 -11.04
CA GLY A 218 -9.58 23.12 -12.36
C GLY A 218 -9.12 21.71 -12.75
N VAL A 219 -8.87 20.88 -11.77
CA VAL A 219 -8.46 19.48 -11.95
C VAL A 219 -9.55 18.53 -11.54
N THR A 220 -9.43 17.27 -11.99
CA THR A 220 -10.33 16.18 -11.65
C THR A 220 -9.55 14.97 -11.13
N THR A 221 -10.24 14.09 -10.42
CA THR A 221 -9.70 12.78 -10.03
C THR A 221 -9.89 11.79 -11.18
N ILE A 222 -9.08 10.73 -11.19
CA ILE A 222 -9.22 9.60 -12.10
C ILE A 222 -9.94 8.43 -11.44
N ASN A 223 -10.20 7.36 -12.21
CA ASN A 223 -10.75 6.09 -11.74
C ASN A 223 -12.17 6.20 -11.15
N GLY A 224 -12.99 7.10 -11.69
CA GLY A 224 -14.42 7.26 -11.37
C GLY A 224 -14.68 7.44 -9.86
N THR A 225 -15.49 6.57 -9.29
CA THR A 225 -15.86 6.64 -7.87
C THR A 225 -14.70 6.38 -6.89
N LYS A 226 -13.59 5.80 -7.36
CA LYS A 226 -12.36 5.61 -6.56
C LYS A 226 -11.68 6.94 -6.25
N ALA A 227 -11.85 7.94 -7.14
CA ALA A 227 -11.39 9.31 -6.95
C ALA A 227 -9.89 9.44 -6.63
N ASN A 228 -9.07 8.69 -7.36
CA ASN A 228 -7.62 8.69 -7.20
C ASN A 228 -6.97 9.92 -7.85
N PRO A 229 -5.78 10.37 -7.41
CA PRO A 229 -4.89 11.17 -8.25
C PRO A 229 -4.34 10.33 -9.42
N CYS A 230 -3.76 10.97 -10.44
CA CYS A 230 -3.01 10.26 -11.47
C CYS A 230 -1.79 9.57 -10.86
N PHE A 231 -1.12 10.30 -10.00
CA PHE A 231 0.07 9.89 -9.29
C PHE A 231 0.27 10.78 -8.07
N TYR A 232 0.88 10.26 -7.01
CA TYR A 232 1.46 11.06 -5.93
C TYR A 232 2.66 10.34 -5.32
N GLY A 233 3.56 11.10 -4.73
CA GLY A 233 4.76 10.61 -4.09
C GLY A 233 5.76 11.74 -3.88
N ASP A 234 6.83 11.46 -3.14
CA ASP A 234 7.96 12.37 -2.96
C ASP A 234 8.83 12.36 -4.22
N PHE A 235 8.54 13.19 -5.21
CA PHE A 235 9.38 13.32 -6.42
C PHE A 235 10.12 14.64 -6.52
N LEU A 236 9.89 15.58 -5.62
CA LEU A 236 10.75 16.76 -5.46
C LEU A 236 11.88 16.55 -4.46
N GLY A 237 11.85 15.48 -3.68
CA GLY A 237 12.97 15.02 -2.85
C GLY A 237 13.08 15.71 -1.51
N ASP A 238 11.98 16.22 -0.96
CA ASP A 238 11.94 16.87 0.35
C ASP A 238 11.18 16.06 1.42
N TRP A 239 10.93 14.76 1.18
CA TRP A 239 10.17 13.75 1.91
C TRP A 239 8.64 13.97 1.95
N ARG A 240 8.17 15.15 1.61
CA ARG A 240 6.73 15.42 1.48
C ARG A 240 6.28 15.03 0.08
N GLU A 241 5.03 14.63 -0.02
CA GLU A 241 4.53 14.04 -1.25
C GLU A 241 3.80 15.06 -2.10
N GLU A 242 4.15 15.13 -3.37
CA GLU A 242 3.43 15.88 -4.39
C GLU A 242 2.26 15.06 -4.92
N ILE A 243 1.23 15.78 -5.38
CA ILE A 243 0.01 15.18 -5.94
C ILE A 243 -0.14 15.65 -7.38
N ILE A 244 -0.29 14.72 -8.32
CA ILE A 244 -0.54 15.04 -9.74
C ILE A 244 -1.98 14.72 -10.10
N GLN A 245 -2.68 15.67 -10.69
CA GLN A 245 -4.03 15.47 -11.22
C GLN A 245 -4.18 16.08 -12.62
N PRO A 246 -4.99 15.46 -13.51
CA PRO A 246 -5.29 16.02 -14.81
C PRO A 246 -6.27 17.18 -14.67
N THR A 247 -6.19 18.14 -15.58
CA THR A 247 -7.28 19.10 -15.78
C THR A 247 -8.55 18.41 -16.28
N SER A 248 -9.70 19.05 -16.04
CA SER A 248 -10.99 18.46 -16.41
C SER A 248 -11.15 18.24 -17.92
N ASP A 249 -10.40 18.96 -18.75
CA ASP A 249 -10.35 18.82 -20.21
C ASP A 249 -9.22 17.88 -20.69
N ASN A 250 -8.44 17.31 -19.78
CA ASN A 250 -7.30 16.44 -20.03
C ASN A 250 -6.18 17.04 -20.89
N THR A 251 -6.02 18.37 -20.89
CA THR A 251 -4.96 19.05 -21.65
C THR A 251 -3.68 19.27 -20.85
N GLU A 252 -3.78 19.26 -19.52
CA GLU A 252 -2.65 19.49 -18.61
C GLU A 252 -2.63 18.49 -17.47
N LEU A 253 -1.44 18.26 -16.91
CA LEU A 253 -1.23 17.68 -15.60
C LEU A 253 -0.77 18.77 -14.65
N ARG A 254 -1.44 18.92 -13.51
CA ARG A 254 -1.07 19.88 -12.46
C ARG A 254 -0.44 19.18 -11.28
N ILE A 255 0.70 19.70 -10.85
CA ILE A 255 1.46 19.21 -9.71
C ILE A 255 1.15 20.13 -8.53
N PHE A 256 0.78 19.53 -7.41
CA PHE A 256 0.51 20.21 -6.15
C PHE A 256 1.58 19.82 -5.15
N SER A 257 2.42 20.77 -4.80
CA SER A 257 3.42 20.67 -3.74
C SER A 257 2.98 21.53 -2.56
N THR A 258 3.47 21.21 -1.38
CA THR A 258 3.17 21.95 -0.17
C THR A 258 4.11 23.13 0.05
N TRP A 259 3.61 24.20 0.68
CA TRP A 259 4.43 25.33 1.17
C TRP A 259 4.57 25.33 2.70
N TYR A 260 4.00 24.34 3.39
CA TYR A 260 4.10 24.26 4.84
C TYR A 260 5.56 24.08 5.25
N PRO A 261 6.06 24.87 6.21
CA PRO A 261 7.38 24.61 6.76
C PRO A 261 7.41 23.31 7.54
N THR A 262 8.57 22.65 7.59
CA THR A 262 8.80 21.47 8.42
C THR A 262 10.14 21.59 9.14
N GLU A 263 10.21 21.06 10.35
CA GLU A 263 11.44 20.90 11.14
C GLU A 263 12.08 19.53 10.94
N TYR A 264 11.41 18.66 10.18
CA TYR A 264 11.86 17.29 9.95
C TYR A 264 12.57 17.16 8.62
N GLN A 265 13.56 16.29 8.60
CA GLN A 265 14.30 15.94 7.40
C GLN A 265 14.48 14.44 7.32
N PHE A 266 14.06 13.87 6.20
CA PHE A 266 14.26 12.47 5.85
C PHE A 266 15.02 12.37 4.53
N PRO A 267 15.67 11.22 4.25
CA PRO A 267 16.15 10.94 2.90
C PRO A 267 15.02 11.02 1.88
N TYR A 268 15.37 11.27 0.64
CA TYR A 268 14.46 11.15 -0.50
C TYR A 268 13.70 9.82 -0.45
N LEU A 269 12.37 9.84 -0.33
CA LEU A 269 11.60 8.64 -0.03
C LEU A 269 11.67 7.61 -1.17
N MET A 270 11.82 8.04 -2.43
CA MET A 270 12.04 7.13 -3.57
C MET A 270 13.38 6.38 -3.51
N SER A 271 14.29 6.73 -2.59
CA SER A 271 15.50 5.94 -2.31
C SER A 271 15.22 4.72 -1.42
N ASP A 272 14.06 4.66 -0.78
CA ASP A 272 13.56 3.47 -0.10
C ASP A 272 12.84 2.58 -1.12
N HIS A 273 13.36 1.37 -1.34
CA HIS A 273 12.85 0.46 -2.35
C HIS A 273 11.36 0.09 -2.16
N ILE A 274 10.90 -0.08 -0.92
CA ILE A 274 9.47 -0.33 -0.63
C ILE A 274 8.62 0.86 -1.05
N TYR A 275 9.09 2.07 -0.76
CA TYR A 275 8.39 3.28 -1.17
C TYR A 275 8.35 3.42 -2.69
N GLU A 276 9.48 3.24 -3.37
CA GLU A 276 9.57 3.27 -4.83
C GLU A 276 8.59 2.27 -5.47
N MET A 277 8.59 1.00 -5.01
CA MET A 277 7.67 -0.01 -5.53
C MET A 277 6.21 0.32 -5.24
N SER A 278 5.89 0.84 -4.06
CA SER A 278 4.52 1.26 -3.73
C SER A 278 4.07 2.45 -4.59
N ALA A 279 4.94 3.40 -4.88
CA ALA A 279 4.66 4.53 -5.77
C ALA A 279 4.43 4.07 -7.21
N LEU A 280 5.30 3.20 -7.75
CA LEU A 280 5.16 2.66 -9.11
C LEU A 280 3.88 1.82 -9.27
N ASN A 281 3.46 1.13 -8.23
CA ASN A 281 2.34 0.20 -8.25
C ASN A 281 1.01 0.83 -7.77
N GLN A 282 0.96 2.10 -7.40
CA GLN A 282 -0.20 2.74 -6.76
C GLN A 282 -1.49 2.71 -7.58
N ASN A 283 -1.41 2.48 -8.90
CA ASN A 283 -2.55 2.42 -9.81
C ASN A 283 -2.93 1.00 -10.25
N ILE A 284 -2.44 -0.04 -9.59
CA ILE A 284 -2.72 -1.46 -9.92
C ILE A 284 -4.10 -1.92 -9.42
N GLY A 285 -5.13 -1.26 -9.52
CA GLY A 285 -6.45 -1.71 -9.08
C GLY A 285 -7.03 -0.81 -8.02
N TYR A 286 -7.32 -1.33 -6.82
CA TYR A 286 -7.79 -0.49 -5.71
C TYR A 286 -6.66 0.39 -5.18
N ASN A 287 -7.02 1.43 -4.42
CA ASN A 287 -6.08 2.42 -3.93
C ASN A 287 -4.82 1.82 -3.33
N GLN A 288 -3.70 2.31 -3.79
CA GLN A 288 -2.37 1.89 -3.35
C GLN A 288 -1.60 3.11 -2.84
N PRO A 289 -1.83 3.54 -1.58
CA PRO A 289 -1.00 4.59 -1.00
C PRO A 289 0.45 4.14 -0.91
N THR A 290 1.34 5.11 -0.98
CA THR A 290 2.77 4.90 -0.77
C THR A 290 3.04 4.46 0.67
N HIS A 291 4.03 3.59 0.88
CA HIS A 291 4.47 3.12 2.19
C HIS A 291 5.99 2.96 2.20
N THR A 292 6.60 3.13 3.36
CA THR A 292 8.05 3.01 3.56
C THR A 292 8.44 1.68 4.21
N SER A 293 9.69 1.25 4.03
CA SER A 293 10.29 0.11 4.73
C SER A 293 10.61 0.42 6.21
N TYR A 294 10.58 1.67 6.58
CA TYR A 294 10.76 2.17 7.95
C TYR A 294 9.57 3.02 8.37
N TYR A 295 9.37 3.12 9.66
CA TYR A 295 8.26 3.90 10.21
C TYR A 295 8.56 5.40 10.16
N ILE A 296 7.61 6.18 9.68
CA ILE A 296 7.55 7.64 9.82
C ILE A 296 6.24 7.97 10.53
N GLY A 297 6.33 8.55 11.73
CA GLY A 297 5.16 8.89 12.52
C GLY A 297 5.48 9.78 13.70
N SER A 298 4.44 10.27 14.36
CA SER A 298 4.50 11.27 15.43
C SER A 298 5.32 10.83 16.63
N ASP A 299 5.31 9.55 16.97
CA ASP A 299 6.01 8.99 18.13
C ASP A 299 7.53 8.71 17.90
N LEU A 300 8.06 8.98 16.68
CA LEU A 300 9.50 8.91 16.43
C LEU A 300 10.31 9.85 17.31
N ILE A 301 9.75 10.97 17.72
CA ILE A 301 10.43 12.01 18.50
C ILE A 301 10.51 11.61 19.98
N GLU A 302 9.44 11.08 20.54
CA GLU A 302 9.42 10.65 21.94
C GLU A 302 10.45 9.56 22.26
N ASN A 303 10.79 8.73 21.27
CA ASN A 303 11.79 7.69 21.41
C ASN A 303 13.24 8.18 21.32
N LYS A 304 13.49 9.39 20.79
CA LYS A 304 14.84 10.01 20.78
C LYS A 304 15.19 10.70 22.08
N GLU A 305 14.21 11.22 22.83
CA GLU A 305 14.42 11.88 24.11
C GLU A 305 14.58 10.90 25.29
N LYS A 306 14.22 9.60 25.09
CA LYS A 306 14.32 8.53 26.08
C LYS A 306 15.60 7.68 25.98
N LYS A 307 16.50 8.01 25.05
CA LYS A 307 17.83 7.37 24.89
C LYS A 307 18.93 8.33 25.28
#